data_064cb200dd0d5e6cf72cdd1d6d00f2ae
#
_entry.id   064cb200dd0d5e6cf72cdd1d6d00f2ae
#
_cell.length_a   1.000
_cell.length_b   1.000
_cell.length_c   1.000
_cell.angle_alpha   90.00
_cell.angle_beta   90.00
_cell.angle_gamma   90.00
#
_symmetry.space_group_name_H-M   'P 1'
#
loop_
_entity.id
_entity.type
_entity.pdbx_description
1 polymer ?
#
loop_
_entity_poly.entity_id
_entity_poly.type
_entity_poly.pdbx_seq_one_letter_code
_entity_poly.pdbx_strand_id
1 'polypeptide(L)'
;GVKSHLSEFLPSPLAARRERNENDPLGVDDGYWYFWEEPDSTIGKVQQWNGNAGAVVRAWAFYRRYGHELERMSEHAVLNANYLRHKITKHTENGNQAAAFTEGAPASVVKHEFTLNMTPLKEQSGVTAKDVAKRLLDYGYMAPTLYFPQIVPECLMFEPTETESKEVLDKFAIDFLEILSEDADTLKT
;
A
#
# COMPACT_ATOMS: atom_id res chain seq x y z
N GLY A 1 17.82 -5.79 7.14
CA GLY A 1 19.18 -6.28 7.36
C GLY A 1 19.63 -7.21 6.24
N VAL A 2 20.94 -7.39 6.12
CA VAL A 2 21.55 -8.32 5.18
C VAL A 2 22.12 -9.52 5.91
N LYS A 3 22.36 -10.63 5.18
CA LYS A 3 23.09 -11.78 5.71
C LYS A 3 24.54 -11.39 6.00
N SER A 4 25.17 -12.00 7.02
CA SER A 4 26.52 -11.63 7.48
C SER A 4 27.57 -11.61 6.37
N HIS A 5 27.54 -12.58 5.44
CA HIS A 5 28.48 -12.64 4.32
C HIS A 5 28.28 -11.55 3.25
N LEU A 6 27.20 -10.76 3.34
CA LEU A 6 26.92 -9.62 2.49
C LEU A 6 27.22 -8.28 3.16
N SER A 7 27.62 -8.29 4.43
CA SER A 7 27.85 -7.05 5.20
C SER A 7 28.99 -6.19 4.64
N GLU A 8 29.99 -6.82 4.05
CA GLU A 8 31.14 -6.14 3.43
C GLU A 8 30.76 -5.32 2.18
N PHE A 9 29.65 -5.67 1.54
CA PHE A 9 29.16 -5.03 0.32
C PHE A 9 28.13 -3.94 0.59
N LEU A 10 27.85 -3.62 1.84
CA LEU A 10 26.89 -2.56 2.17
C LEU A 10 27.32 -1.21 1.60
N PRO A 11 26.35 -0.35 1.23
CA PRO A 11 26.68 1.02 0.82
C PRO A 11 27.43 1.76 1.92
N SER A 12 28.40 2.58 1.54
CA SER A 12 29.19 3.40 2.46
C SER A 12 28.72 4.86 2.48
N PRO A 13 29.03 5.63 3.52
CA PRO A 13 29.68 5.20 4.77
C PRO A 13 28.71 4.49 5.71
N LEU A 14 29.24 3.60 6.55
CA LEU A 14 28.48 2.93 7.62
C LEU A 14 28.73 3.64 8.95
N ALA A 15 27.70 3.77 9.78
CA ALA A 15 27.87 4.15 11.17
C ALA A 15 28.34 2.94 11.98
N ALA A 16 29.50 3.00 12.54
CA ALA A 16 30.05 1.97 13.40
C ALA A 16 30.14 2.48 14.85
N ARG A 17 30.06 1.56 15.80
CA ARG A 17 30.10 1.81 17.23
C ARG A 17 31.24 1.02 17.85
N ARG A 18 32.06 1.67 18.64
CA ARG A 18 33.07 0.98 19.49
C ARG A 18 33.03 1.51 20.89
N GLU A 19 33.46 0.69 21.82
CA GLU A 19 33.59 1.10 23.20
C GLU A 19 34.61 2.24 23.34
N ARG A 20 34.29 3.20 24.19
CA ARG A 20 35.14 4.34 24.52
C ARG A 20 36.29 3.89 25.38
N ASN A 21 37.51 4.33 25.08
CA ASN A 21 38.60 4.20 26.01
C ASN A 21 38.75 5.49 26.86
N GLU A 22 39.36 5.38 28.03
CA GLU A 22 39.45 6.45 29.04
C GLU A 22 40.21 7.71 28.53
N ASN A 23 40.92 7.62 27.41
CA ASN A 23 41.78 8.69 26.89
C ASN A 23 41.13 9.45 25.70
N ASP A 24 39.92 9.17 25.36
CA ASP A 24 39.26 9.80 24.22
C ASP A 24 38.50 11.08 24.61
N PRO A 25 38.88 12.27 24.05
CA PRO A 25 38.38 13.58 24.49
C PRO A 25 37.00 13.95 23.98
N LEU A 26 36.41 13.22 23.02
CA LEU A 26 35.18 13.56 22.35
C LEU A 26 34.12 12.45 22.46
N GLY A 27 33.67 12.13 23.65
CA GLY A 27 32.66 11.08 23.83
C GLY A 27 31.25 11.61 24.01
N VAL A 28 30.25 10.83 23.55
CA VAL A 28 28.87 10.95 24.00
C VAL A 28 28.69 10.22 25.35
N ASP A 29 27.73 10.64 26.14
CA ASP A 29 27.55 10.20 27.55
C ASP A 29 27.20 8.71 27.70
N ASP A 30 26.98 7.95 26.61
CA ASP A 30 26.65 6.53 26.63
C ASP A 30 27.88 5.58 26.71
N GLY A 31 29.08 6.13 26.76
CA GLY A 31 30.34 5.35 26.85
C GLY A 31 30.82 4.78 25.49
N TYR A 32 30.27 5.24 24.37
CA TYR A 32 30.64 4.75 23.06
C TYR A 32 31.07 5.86 22.11
N TRP A 33 31.90 5.45 21.11
CA TRP A 33 32.26 6.27 19.97
C TRP A 33 31.44 5.86 18.76
N TYR A 34 31.05 6.84 17.96
CA TYR A 34 30.40 6.64 16.66
C TYR A 34 31.28 7.25 15.58
N PHE A 35 31.54 6.49 14.54
CA PHE A 35 32.39 6.92 13.43
C PHE A 35 31.85 6.35 12.12
N TRP A 36 32.35 6.90 11.03
CA TRP A 36 32.03 6.44 9.69
C TRP A 36 33.06 5.42 9.22
N GLU A 37 32.59 4.30 8.75
CA GLU A 37 33.42 3.21 8.26
C GLU A 37 33.12 2.97 6.77
N GLU A 38 34.18 2.79 5.96
CA GLU A 38 34.09 2.44 4.56
C GLU A 38 34.74 1.06 4.37
N PRO A 39 33.96 -0.05 4.30
CA PRO A 39 34.52 -1.36 4.01
C PRO A 39 35.17 -1.40 2.63
N ASP A 40 36.29 -2.12 2.48
CA ASP A 40 37.02 -2.21 1.21
C ASP A 40 36.16 -2.77 0.06
N SER A 41 35.25 -3.67 0.36
CA SER A 41 34.35 -4.33 -0.60
C SER A 41 33.01 -3.60 -0.79
N THR A 42 32.83 -2.41 -0.23
CA THR A 42 31.56 -1.67 -0.33
C THR A 42 31.16 -1.41 -1.78
N ILE A 43 29.85 -1.46 -2.08
CA ILE A 43 29.31 -1.02 -3.37
C ILE A 43 29.36 0.51 -3.57
N GLY A 44 29.89 1.25 -2.61
CA GLY A 44 30.06 2.70 -2.66
C GLY A 44 28.85 3.47 -2.17
N LYS A 45 28.83 4.78 -2.45
CA LYS A 45 27.75 5.69 -2.05
C LYS A 45 26.56 5.52 -2.98
N VAL A 46 25.50 4.92 -2.46
CA VAL A 46 24.25 4.74 -3.20
C VAL A 46 23.26 5.89 -2.96
N GLN A 47 23.35 6.54 -1.79
CA GLN A 47 22.47 7.65 -1.40
C GLN A 47 23.29 8.82 -0.85
N GLN A 48 22.70 10.02 -0.92
CA GLN A 48 23.29 11.17 -0.24
C GLN A 48 23.22 10.97 1.27
N TRP A 49 24.31 11.20 1.96
CA TRP A 49 24.43 11.33 3.41
C TRP A 49 23.45 10.43 4.19
N ASN A 50 23.75 9.18 4.36
CA ASN A 50 22.95 8.23 5.17
C ASN A 50 21.47 8.07 4.75
N GLY A 51 21.11 8.48 3.56
CA GLY A 51 19.76 8.39 3.04
C GLY A 51 18.86 9.59 3.41
N ASN A 52 17.56 9.39 3.31
CA ASN A 52 16.56 10.43 3.56
C ASN A 52 16.24 10.52 5.06
N ALA A 53 16.90 11.44 5.77
CA ALA A 53 16.68 11.66 7.21
C ALA A 53 15.20 12.01 7.53
N GLY A 54 14.52 12.75 6.65
CA GLY A 54 13.09 13.07 6.82
C GLY A 54 12.21 11.81 6.80
N ALA A 55 12.49 10.85 5.92
CA ALA A 55 11.78 9.57 5.90
C ALA A 55 12.02 8.75 7.17
N VAL A 56 13.27 8.74 7.68
CA VAL A 56 13.64 8.05 8.92
C VAL A 56 12.90 8.65 10.12
N VAL A 57 12.86 9.99 10.23
CA VAL A 57 12.14 10.68 11.31
C VAL A 57 10.64 10.39 11.25
N ARG A 58 10.03 10.39 10.07
CA ARG A 58 8.61 10.03 9.92
C ARG A 58 8.34 8.59 10.31
N ALA A 59 9.18 7.65 9.88
CA ALA A 59 9.08 6.25 10.27
C ALA A 59 9.22 6.08 11.79
N TRP A 60 10.19 6.76 12.41
CA TRP A 60 10.37 6.76 13.86
C TRP A 60 9.12 7.29 14.58
N ALA A 61 8.57 8.42 14.13
CA ALA A 61 7.35 9.00 14.72
C ALA A 61 6.15 8.05 14.58
N PHE A 62 6.01 7.38 13.44
CA PHE A 62 4.99 6.36 13.20
C PHE A 62 5.09 5.20 14.19
N TYR A 63 6.28 4.60 14.32
CA TYR A 63 6.51 3.52 15.28
C TYR A 63 6.31 3.97 16.73
N ARG A 64 6.70 5.20 17.07
CA ARG A 64 6.46 5.78 18.41
C ARG A 64 4.99 5.98 18.69
N ARG A 65 4.21 6.33 17.67
CA ARG A 65 2.76 6.57 17.79
C ARG A 65 1.97 5.28 17.97
N TYR A 66 2.27 4.28 17.17
CA TYR A 66 1.50 3.03 17.15
C TYR A 66 2.06 1.96 18.10
N GLY A 67 3.38 1.87 18.26
CA GLY A 67 4.03 0.94 19.19
C GLY A 67 3.52 -0.49 19.05
N HIS A 68 2.92 -1.01 20.10
CA HIS A 68 2.37 -2.37 20.15
C HIS A 68 1.06 -2.55 19.36
N GLU A 69 0.46 -1.48 18.86
CA GLU A 69 -0.78 -1.54 18.07
C GLU A 69 -0.54 -1.74 16.56
N LEU A 70 0.72 -1.89 16.11
CA LEU A 70 1.05 -2.13 14.70
C LEU A 70 0.39 -3.38 14.12
N GLU A 71 0.31 -4.45 14.91
CA GLU A 71 -0.39 -5.68 14.51
C GLU A 71 -1.87 -5.40 14.24
N ARG A 72 -2.54 -4.74 15.18
CA ARG A 72 -3.95 -4.37 15.08
C ARG A 72 -4.24 -3.46 13.89
N MET A 73 -3.34 -2.53 13.59
CA MET A 73 -3.43 -1.69 12.39
C MET A 73 -3.45 -2.53 11.10
N SER A 74 -2.55 -3.51 11.02
CA SER A 74 -2.48 -4.43 9.87
C SER A 74 -3.71 -5.34 9.77
N GLU A 75 -4.23 -5.81 10.90
CA GLU A 75 -5.48 -6.59 10.95
C GLU A 75 -6.67 -5.77 10.45
N HIS A 76 -6.77 -4.49 10.82
CA HIS A 76 -7.83 -3.61 10.33
C HIS A 76 -7.73 -3.36 8.82
N ALA A 77 -6.54 -3.18 8.26
CA ALA A 77 -6.36 -3.05 6.81
C ALA A 77 -6.85 -4.30 6.07
N VAL A 78 -6.51 -5.49 6.57
CA VAL A 78 -6.99 -6.77 6.01
C VAL A 78 -8.50 -6.91 6.16
N LEU A 79 -9.05 -6.56 7.33
CA LEU A 79 -10.51 -6.60 7.57
C LEU A 79 -11.25 -5.67 6.61
N ASN A 80 -10.80 -4.43 6.46
CA ASN A 80 -11.43 -3.43 5.59
C ASN A 80 -11.44 -3.87 4.13
N ALA A 81 -10.32 -4.43 3.62
CA ALA A 81 -10.25 -4.93 2.25
C ALA A 81 -11.23 -6.09 2.02
N ASN A 82 -11.29 -7.06 2.94
CA ASN A 82 -12.21 -8.19 2.83
C ASN A 82 -13.67 -7.76 3.00
N TYR A 83 -13.94 -6.81 3.90
CA TYR A 83 -15.26 -6.27 4.10
C TYR A 83 -15.78 -5.54 2.85
N LEU A 84 -15.00 -4.61 2.31
CA LEU A 84 -15.37 -3.87 1.10
C LEU A 84 -15.57 -4.80 -0.09
N ARG A 85 -14.62 -5.73 -0.31
CA ARG A 85 -14.74 -6.75 -1.35
C ARG A 85 -16.05 -7.54 -1.20
N HIS A 86 -16.36 -8.02 0.01
CA HIS A 86 -17.60 -8.75 0.27
C HIS A 86 -18.84 -7.92 -0.04
N LYS A 87 -18.87 -6.64 0.35
CA LYS A 87 -20.00 -5.73 0.09
C LYS A 87 -20.23 -5.54 -1.41
N ILE A 88 -19.18 -5.35 -2.18
CA ILE A 88 -19.26 -5.18 -3.62
C ILE A 88 -19.70 -6.50 -4.29
N THR A 89 -19.13 -7.65 -3.91
CA THR A 89 -19.42 -8.94 -4.56
C THR A 89 -20.76 -9.53 -4.18
N LYS A 90 -21.21 -9.37 -2.94
CA LYS A 90 -22.50 -9.92 -2.46
C LYS A 90 -23.69 -9.31 -3.19
N HIS A 91 -23.65 -8.02 -3.54
CA HIS A 91 -24.70 -7.40 -4.32
C HIS A 91 -24.78 -7.94 -5.76
N THR A 92 -23.76 -8.63 -6.21
CA THR A 92 -23.64 -9.18 -7.56
C THR A 92 -24.23 -10.57 -7.70
N GLU A 93 -24.30 -11.36 -6.60
CA GLU A 93 -24.98 -12.66 -6.58
C GLU A 93 -26.50 -12.54 -6.81
N ASN A 94 -27.07 -11.36 -6.63
CA ASN A 94 -28.50 -11.07 -6.85
C ASN A 94 -28.82 -10.57 -8.27
N GLY A 95 -27.97 -10.89 -9.26
CA GLY A 95 -28.24 -10.58 -10.68
C GLY A 95 -27.58 -9.28 -11.18
N ASN A 96 -26.76 -8.63 -10.39
CA ASN A 96 -25.96 -7.48 -10.80
C ASN A 96 -24.60 -7.92 -11.39
N GLN A 97 -24.16 -7.30 -12.46
CA GLN A 97 -23.02 -7.72 -13.30
C GLN A 97 -21.65 -7.71 -12.60
N ALA A 98 -21.51 -7.05 -11.47
CA ALA A 98 -20.23 -6.85 -10.80
C ALA A 98 -19.59 -8.15 -10.22
N ALA A 99 -20.33 -9.26 -10.07
CA ALA A 99 -19.75 -10.56 -9.66
C ALA A 99 -18.72 -11.11 -10.65
N ALA A 100 -18.87 -10.75 -11.91
CA ALA A 100 -17.94 -11.13 -12.97
C ALA A 100 -16.58 -10.45 -12.84
N PHE A 101 -16.44 -9.44 -11.97
CA PHE A 101 -15.27 -8.57 -11.90
C PHE A 101 -14.23 -8.99 -10.85
N THR A 102 -14.56 -9.96 -9.97
CA THR A 102 -13.61 -10.38 -8.95
C THR A 102 -12.71 -11.48 -9.47
N GLU A 103 -11.41 -11.24 -9.45
CA GLU A 103 -10.44 -12.31 -9.64
C GLU A 103 -10.21 -13.08 -8.35
N GLY A 104 -10.14 -14.38 -8.49
CA GLY A 104 -10.00 -15.34 -7.39
C GLY A 104 -11.34 -15.93 -6.95
N ALA A 105 -11.26 -17.09 -6.25
CA ALA A 105 -12.45 -17.75 -5.76
C ALA A 105 -13.24 -16.82 -4.81
N PRO A 106 -14.57 -16.76 -4.91
CA PRO A 106 -15.40 -15.91 -4.06
C PRO A 106 -15.16 -16.07 -2.55
N ALA A 107 -14.69 -17.24 -2.14
CA ALA A 107 -14.43 -17.62 -0.76
C ALA A 107 -12.98 -17.34 -0.28
N SER A 108 -12.08 -16.85 -1.14
CA SER A 108 -10.70 -16.58 -0.72
C SER A 108 -10.58 -15.28 0.07
N VAL A 109 -9.89 -15.32 1.20
CA VAL A 109 -9.51 -14.12 1.96
C VAL A 109 -8.39 -13.40 1.21
N VAL A 110 -8.54 -12.10 1.00
CA VAL A 110 -7.49 -11.23 0.47
C VAL A 110 -6.68 -10.63 1.62
N LYS A 111 -5.50 -10.07 1.31
CA LYS A 111 -4.72 -9.29 2.27
C LYS A 111 -5.32 -7.89 2.42
N HIS A 112 -4.50 -6.86 2.36
CA HIS A 112 -4.93 -5.47 2.53
C HIS A 112 -5.48 -4.82 1.24
N GLU A 113 -5.45 -5.53 0.12
CA GLU A 113 -5.89 -5.06 -1.19
C GLU A 113 -6.63 -6.16 -1.96
N PHE A 114 -7.43 -5.75 -2.94
CA PHE A 114 -8.06 -6.66 -3.89
C PHE A 114 -8.22 -5.99 -5.25
N THR A 115 -8.35 -6.80 -6.29
CA THR A 115 -8.52 -6.35 -7.67
C THR A 115 -9.88 -6.70 -8.22
N LEU A 116 -10.41 -5.79 -9.05
CA LEU A 116 -11.59 -6.03 -9.90
C LEU A 116 -11.16 -5.97 -11.36
N ASN A 117 -11.62 -6.94 -12.14
CA ASN A 117 -11.42 -6.99 -13.59
C ASN A 117 -12.65 -6.40 -14.30
N MET A 118 -12.53 -5.21 -14.88
CA MET A 118 -13.64 -4.52 -15.54
C MET A 118 -13.80 -4.92 -17.02
N THR A 119 -13.08 -5.94 -17.50
CA THR A 119 -13.20 -6.43 -18.87
C THR A 119 -14.66 -6.76 -19.27
N PRO A 120 -15.46 -7.44 -18.44
CA PRO A 120 -16.85 -7.71 -18.78
C PRO A 120 -17.69 -6.46 -19.01
N LEU A 121 -17.47 -5.40 -18.23
CA LEU A 121 -18.15 -4.11 -18.42
C LEU A 121 -17.74 -3.47 -19.74
N LYS A 122 -16.45 -3.51 -20.08
CA LYS A 122 -15.92 -2.99 -21.33
C LYS A 122 -16.48 -3.75 -22.55
N GLU A 123 -16.56 -5.06 -22.48
CA GLU A 123 -17.11 -5.89 -23.57
C GLU A 123 -18.60 -5.64 -23.79
N GLN A 124 -19.37 -5.38 -22.73
CA GLN A 124 -20.81 -5.16 -22.81
C GLN A 124 -21.19 -3.75 -23.24
N SER A 125 -20.50 -2.73 -22.74
CA SER A 125 -20.89 -1.32 -22.87
C SER A 125 -19.80 -0.43 -23.48
N GLY A 126 -18.58 -0.95 -23.63
CA GLY A 126 -17.42 -0.18 -24.02
C GLY A 126 -16.89 0.75 -22.92
N VAL A 127 -17.40 0.66 -21.69
CA VAL A 127 -16.94 1.42 -20.53
C VAL A 127 -15.66 0.78 -20.00
N THR A 128 -14.59 1.56 -19.85
CA THR A 128 -13.29 1.08 -19.39
C THR A 128 -13.12 1.26 -17.87
N ALA A 129 -12.14 0.58 -17.30
CA ALA A 129 -11.72 0.82 -15.90
C ALA A 129 -11.40 2.30 -15.63
N LYS A 130 -10.82 2.99 -16.62
CA LYS A 130 -10.50 4.42 -16.52
C LYS A 130 -11.76 5.29 -16.42
N ASP A 131 -12.82 4.95 -17.15
CA ASP A 131 -14.07 5.73 -17.10
C ASP A 131 -14.72 5.59 -15.72
N VAL A 132 -14.76 4.38 -15.17
CA VAL A 132 -15.24 4.13 -13.80
C VAL A 132 -14.40 4.89 -12.77
N ALA A 133 -13.08 4.89 -12.92
CA ALA A 133 -12.18 5.60 -12.01
C ALA A 133 -12.38 7.13 -12.08
N LYS A 134 -12.61 7.69 -13.27
CA LYS A 134 -12.95 9.11 -13.42
C LYS A 134 -14.28 9.42 -12.73
N ARG A 135 -15.28 8.57 -12.90
CA ARG A 135 -16.58 8.75 -12.27
C ARG A 135 -16.51 8.72 -10.75
N LEU A 136 -15.62 7.88 -10.17
CA LEU A 136 -15.35 7.89 -8.73
C LEU A 136 -14.83 9.25 -8.23
N LEU A 137 -14.03 9.98 -9.04
CA LEU A 137 -13.60 11.34 -8.70
C LEU A 137 -14.78 12.31 -8.60
N ASP A 138 -15.78 12.17 -9.48
CA ASP A 138 -17.01 13.01 -9.44
C ASP A 138 -17.82 12.76 -8.15
N TYR A 139 -17.79 11.54 -7.66
CA TYR A 139 -18.39 11.16 -6.36
C TYR A 139 -17.54 11.58 -5.15
N GLY A 140 -16.37 12.19 -5.39
CA GLY A 140 -15.47 12.71 -4.33
C GLY A 140 -14.51 11.67 -3.77
N TYR A 141 -14.35 10.53 -4.42
CA TYR A 141 -13.39 9.49 -4.03
C TYR A 141 -12.06 9.65 -4.76
N MET A 142 -10.98 9.23 -4.11
CA MET A 142 -9.72 9.03 -4.83
C MET A 142 -9.86 7.83 -5.78
N ALA A 143 -9.43 8.00 -7.01
CA ALA A 143 -9.46 6.91 -7.97
C ALA A 143 -8.56 5.74 -7.50
N PRO A 144 -9.02 4.49 -7.63
CA PRO A 144 -8.19 3.33 -7.33
C PRO A 144 -7.03 3.21 -8.33
N THR A 145 -6.04 2.39 -8.01
CA THR A 145 -4.94 2.10 -8.94
C THR A 145 -5.47 1.40 -10.19
N LEU A 146 -5.12 1.95 -11.35
CA LEU A 146 -5.55 1.47 -12.66
C LEU A 146 -4.51 0.56 -13.31
N TYR A 147 -5.00 -0.49 -14.01
CA TYR A 147 -4.18 -1.35 -14.87
C TYR A 147 -3.00 -2.02 -14.14
N PHE A 148 -3.14 -2.26 -12.85
CA PHE A 148 -2.17 -2.96 -12.04
C PHE A 148 -2.86 -3.97 -11.09
N PRO A 149 -2.38 -5.23 -11.02
CA PRO A 149 -1.27 -5.81 -11.77
C PRO A 149 -1.61 -5.97 -13.27
N GLN A 150 -0.60 -5.83 -14.14
CA GLN A 150 -0.79 -5.84 -15.61
C GLN A 150 -1.34 -7.16 -16.17
N ILE A 151 -1.27 -8.23 -15.37
CA ILE A 151 -1.84 -9.55 -15.73
C ILE A 151 -3.37 -9.58 -15.66
N VAL A 152 -3.99 -8.57 -15.02
CA VAL A 152 -5.44 -8.41 -14.94
C VAL A 152 -5.87 -7.30 -15.90
N PRO A 153 -6.53 -7.64 -17.03
CA PRO A 153 -7.02 -6.61 -17.96
C PRO A 153 -8.05 -5.70 -17.31
N GLU A 154 -8.09 -4.44 -17.70
CA GLU A 154 -9.03 -3.44 -17.14
C GLU A 154 -9.11 -3.49 -15.62
N CYS A 155 -7.95 -3.59 -14.95
CA CYS A 155 -7.85 -3.76 -13.51
C CYS A 155 -8.13 -2.46 -12.75
N LEU A 156 -8.97 -2.54 -11.73
CA LEU A 156 -9.10 -1.60 -10.63
C LEU A 156 -8.60 -2.27 -9.35
N MET A 157 -7.59 -1.70 -8.69
CA MET A 157 -7.07 -2.24 -7.43
C MET A 157 -7.46 -1.33 -6.26
N PHE A 158 -8.16 -1.89 -5.30
CA PHE A 158 -8.66 -1.20 -4.11
C PHE A 158 -7.83 -1.57 -2.89
N GLU A 159 -7.41 -0.56 -2.16
CA GLU A 159 -6.66 -0.66 -0.91
C GLU A 159 -7.30 0.26 0.15
N PRO A 160 -8.44 -0.16 0.76
CA PRO A 160 -9.01 0.60 1.86
C PRO A 160 -8.08 0.54 3.06
N THR A 161 -7.65 1.70 3.57
CA THR A 161 -6.71 1.76 4.68
C THR A 161 -7.38 1.39 6.00
N GLU A 162 -6.56 1.12 7.02
CA GLU A 162 -7.01 0.85 8.38
C GLU A 162 -7.77 2.01 9.03
N THR A 163 -7.61 3.22 8.47
CA THR A 163 -8.28 4.44 8.98
C THR A 163 -9.71 4.62 8.49
N GLU A 164 -10.13 3.84 7.49
CA GLU A 164 -11.48 3.92 6.95
C GLU A 164 -12.49 3.29 7.93
N SER A 165 -13.55 4.04 8.23
CA SER A 165 -14.63 3.51 9.06
C SER A 165 -15.59 2.61 8.27
N LYS A 166 -16.33 1.78 8.99
CA LYS A 166 -17.34 0.90 8.37
C LYS A 166 -18.37 1.70 7.57
N GLU A 167 -18.79 2.86 8.08
CA GLU A 167 -19.78 3.75 7.43
C GLU A 167 -19.25 4.28 6.11
N VAL A 168 -17.95 4.66 6.04
CA VAL A 168 -17.30 5.11 4.82
C VAL A 168 -17.23 3.98 3.80
N LEU A 169 -16.86 2.77 4.23
CA LEU A 169 -16.80 1.60 3.34
C LEU A 169 -18.18 1.19 2.84
N ASP A 170 -19.22 1.27 3.68
CA ASP A 170 -20.61 1.01 3.29
C ASP A 170 -21.08 2.02 2.23
N LYS A 171 -20.82 3.30 2.46
CA LYS A 171 -21.16 4.35 1.49
C LYS A 171 -20.42 4.16 0.18
N PHE A 172 -19.12 3.93 0.24
CA PHE A 172 -18.32 3.66 -0.97
C PHE A 172 -18.87 2.49 -1.77
N ALA A 173 -19.22 1.39 -1.12
CA ALA A 173 -19.76 0.22 -1.82
C ALA A 173 -21.09 0.53 -2.52
N ILE A 174 -21.98 1.33 -1.90
CA ILE A 174 -23.23 1.77 -2.49
C ILE A 174 -22.97 2.65 -3.71
N ASP A 175 -22.15 3.69 -3.57
CA ASP A 175 -21.83 4.65 -4.62
C ASP A 175 -21.13 3.94 -5.81
N PHE A 176 -20.21 3.01 -5.52
CA PHE A 176 -19.53 2.22 -6.55
C PHE A 176 -20.51 1.35 -7.38
N LEU A 177 -21.46 0.70 -6.71
CA LEU A 177 -22.48 -0.10 -7.39
C LEU A 177 -23.46 0.78 -8.19
N GLU A 178 -23.77 1.99 -7.69
CA GLU A 178 -24.55 2.99 -8.42
C GLU A 178 -23.82 3.40 -9.71
N ILE A 179 -22.55 3.75 -9.61
CA ILE A 179 -21.70 4.07 -10.79
C ILE A 179 -21.74 2.94 -11.83
N LEU A 180 -21.60 1.69 -11.40
CA LEU A 180 -21.65 0.54 -12.32
C LEU A 180 -23.02 0.34 -12.99
N SER A 181 -24.08 0.97 -12.47
CA SER A 181 -25.44 0.92 -13.01
C SER A 181 -25.79 2.12 -13.90
N GLU A 182 -24.93 3.13 -13.96
CA GLU A 182 -25.12 4.30 -14.83
C GLU A 182 -25.04 3.93 -16.31
N ASP A 183 -25.63 4.75 -17.16
CA ASP A 183 -25.55 4.54 -18.61
C ASP A 183 -24.12 4.79 -19.15
N ALA A 184 -23.77 4.09 -20.22
CA ALA A 184 -22.43 4.12 -20.78
C ALA A 184 -22.01 5.52 -21.29
N ASP A 185 -22.95 6.34 -21.73
CA ASP A 185 -22.65 7.68 -22.27
C ASP A 185 -22.26 8.60 -21.10
N THR A 186 -22.95 8.51 -19.98
CA THR A 186 -22.60 9.22 -18.73
C THR A 186 -21.21 8.84 -18.24
N LEU A 187 -20.86 7.54 -18.23
CA LEU A 187 -19.57 7.06 -17.74
C LEU A 187 -18.38 7.43 -18.64
N LYS A 188 -18.62 7.63 -19.96
CA LYS A 188 -17.57 7.97 -20.93
C LYS A 188 -17.30 9.48 -21.06
N THR A 189 -18.11 10.32 -20.43
CA THR A 189 -17.95 11.77 -20.47
C THR A 189 -16.89 12.24 -19.46
#